data_e5d44fdbe19e7f25dbf6d8cc9454db95
#
_entry.id   e5d44fdbe19e7f25dbf6d8cc9454db95
#
_cell.length_a   1.000
_cell.length_b   1.000
_cell.length_c   1.000
_cell.angle_alpha   90.00
_cell.angle_beta   90.00
_cell.angle_gamma   90.00
#
_symmetry.space_group_name_H-M   'P 1'
#
loop_
_entity.id
_entity.type
_entity.pdbx_description
1 polymer ?
#
loop_
_entity_poly.entity_id
_entity_poly.type
_entity_poly.pdbx_seq_one_letter_code
_entity_poly.pdbx_strand_id
1 'polypeptide(L)'
;MRVSSRHRQWLSGIALPLFAGAVVLAACAPSKSDPPVMLTIAQLQDPNSCLPCHADAFREWAGSMHAYASEDPVFVAMNKRMQRETNGQAGTLCVGCHAPLAVRLGKTKDGLNLAELPAAMKGVTCFFCHATDAVEGTHNNPLRLATDGIMRGGITDPVKAPHRAAYSSLHDRESHDSATMCGACHDVVTLPGAHVERTFDEWNASLYAKPGQLACGKCHMDGRDGQAAAVAGAPVRRVHDHSMPAVDIALTPFSGADAQRAGIQKLLDATLLTKLCVKQAATGVVAEVTLDNAFAGHKFPSGAAQDRRAWLELVAYRGGAQVFASGVVADKQAVTSIVDPNLWVLRDKTFDAADKETHLFWQAARVESELLSAAATADPQDPAFFHSVTRTFALPLPAPDRVTMRVRMRPLDFDLLDDLVSTQDLDPGVLDRVPTYELGGSNREWTNAGGFRCVE
;
A
#
# COMPACT_ATOMS: atom_id res chain seq x y z
N MET A 1 46.65 -21.11 60.68
CA MET A 1 46.57 -20.36 61.97
C MET A 1 45.06 -20.13 62.17
N ARG A 2 44.35 -20.93 62.99
CA ARG A 2 44.09 -20.76 64.41
C ARG A 2 43.75 -19.29 64.71
N VAL A 3 42.54 -18.88 65.25
CA VAL A 3 41.83 -19.25 66.49
C VAL A 3 40.44 -18.66 66.41
N SER A 4 39.32 -19.34 66.50
CA SER A 4 38.54 -19.72 67.70
C SER A 4 38.17 -18.55 68.64
N SER A 5 36.87 -18.28 68.83
CA SER A 5 36.25 -18.21 70.12
C SER A 5 34.72 -18.09 70.07
N ARG A 6 34.12 -18.92 70.86
CA ARG A 6 32.69 -19.07 71.27
C ARG A 6 32.25 -17.89 72.19
N HIS A 7 30.89 -17.66 72.20
CA HIS A 7 30.07 -17.53 73.42
C HIS A 7 28.59 -17.37 73.01
N ARG A 8 27.80 -18.35 73.35
CA ARG A 8 26.87 -18.59 74.45
C ARG A 8 25.60 -17.78 74.44
N GLN A 9 24.56 -18.52 74.10
CA GLN A 9 23.17 -18.61 74.57
C GLN A 9 22.65 -17.57 75.58
N TRP A 10 21.47 -17.00 75.28
CA TRP A 10 20.40 -16.81 76.27
C TRP A 10 19.05 -17.17 75.59
N LEU A 11 18.36 -18.12 76.22
CA LEU A 11 16.97 -18.51 75.98
C LEU A 11 16.07 -17.53 76.68
N SER A 12 15.09 -16.95 75.97
CA SER A 12 13.95 -16.34 76.67
C SER A 12 12.71 -16.75 75.83
N GLY A 13 11.93 -17.60 76.49
CA GLY A 13 10.67 -18.09 75.94
C GLY A 13 9.62 -16.97 75.93
N ILE A 14 8.94 -16.83 74.83
CA ILE A 14 7.67 -16.08 74.69
C ILE A 14 6.64 -17.03 74.17
N ALA A 15 5.64 -17.32 74.96
CA ALA A 15 4.48 -18.10 74.61
C ALA A 15 3.61 -17.30 73.57
N LEU A 16 3.37 -17.85 72.38
CA LEU A 16 2.37 -17.34 71.49
C LEU A 16 1.01 -18.03 71.73
N PRO A 17 -0.06 -17.25 71.79
CA PRO A 17 -1.40 -17.82 71.81
C PRO A 17 -1.80 -18.34 70.44
N LEU A 18 -2.27 -19.60 70.38
CA LEU A 18 -2.90 -20.19 69.21
C LEU A 18 -4.25 -19.47 68.96
N PHE A 19 -4.29 -18.59 67.97
CA PHE A 19 -5.53 -18.15 67.35
C PHE A 19 -5.93 -19.17 66.30
N ALA A 20 -6.97 -19.96 66.61
CA ALA A 20 -7.66 -20.77 65.60
C ALA A 20 -8.46 -19.83 64.69
N GLY A 21 -7.84 -19.41 63.61
CA GLY A 21 -8.53 -18.70 62.53
C GLY A 21 -9.37 -19.66 61.70
N ALA A 22 -10.68 -19.60 61.84
CA ALA A 22 -11.60 -20.23 60.92
C ALA A 22 -11.40 -19.64 59.50
N VAL A 23 -10.82 -20.43 58.60
CA VAL A 23 -10.78 -20.11 57.18
C VAL A 23 -12.20 -20.23 56.65
N VAL A 24 -12.91 -19.13 56.52
CA VAL A 24 -14.13 -19.04 55.77
C VAL A 24 -13.73 -19.16 54.28
N LEU A 25 -13.90 -20.36 53.74
CA LEU A 25 -13.91 -20.56 52.29
C LEU A 25 -15.12 -19.80 51.72
N ALA A 26 -14.94 -18.51 51.41
CA ALA A 26 -15.88 -17.81 50.57
C ALA A 26 -15.83 -18.52 49.20
N ALA A 27 -16.79 -19.39 48.94
CA ALA A 27 -17.06 -19.89 47.63
C ALA A 27 -17.31 -18.67 46.72
N CYS A 28 -16.37 -18.38 45.83
CA CYS A 28 -16.61 -17.47 44.72
C CYS A 28 -17.74 -18.04 43.89
N ALA A 29 -18.96 -17.66 44.20
CA ALA A 29 -20.06 -17.81 43.24
C ALA A 29 -19.66 -17.04 41.98
N PRO A 30 -19.81 -17.62 40.77
CA PRO A 30 -19.56 -16.85 39.56
C PRO A 30 -20.45 -15.62 39.62
N SER A 31 -19.83 -14.43 39.68
CA SER A 31 -20.53 -13.17 39.48
C SER A 31 -21.21 -13.30 38.14
N LYS A 32 -22.56 -13.13 38.10
CA LYS A 32 -23.24 -12.89 36.82
C LYS A 32 -22.50 -11.71 36.20
N SER A 33 -21.75 -11.99 35.14
CA SER A 33 -21.08 -10.95 34.38
C SER A 33 -22.20 -10.01 33.92
N ASP A 34 -22.09 -8.74 34.28
CA ASP A 34 -22.98 -7.72 33.73
C ASP A 34 -22.98 -7.89 32.19
N PRO A 35 -24.15 -7.69 31.56
CA PRO A 35 -24.18 -7.78 30.09
C PRO A 35 -23.12 -6.84 29.51
N PRO A 36 -22.38 -7.28 28.51
CA PRO A 36 -21.28 -6.48 27.95
C PRO A 36 -21.85 -5.13 27.50
N VAL A 37 -21.23 -4.05 27.96
CA VAL A 37 -21.60 -2.68 27.60
C VAL A 37 -21.38 -2.54 26.08
N MET A 38 -22.46 -2.24 25.36
CA MET A 38 -22.38 -2.01 23.90
C MET A 38 -21.81 -0.63 23.61
N LEU A 39 -20.85 -0.57 22.71
CA LEU A 39 -20.26 0.68 22.24
C LEU A 39 -21.28 1.50 21.45
N THR A 40 -21.31 2.80 21.70
CA THR A 40 -22.09 3.75 20.91
C THR A 40 -21.45 3.98 19.54
N ILE A 41 -22.21 4.50 18.58
CA ILE A 41 -21.66 4.85 17.25
C ILE A 41 -20.48 5.84 17.37
N ALA A 42 -20.58 6.83 18.25
CA ALA A 42 -19.48 7.78 18.48
C ALA A 42 -18.20 7.10 18.99
N GLN A 43 -18.32 6.08 19.84
CA GLN A 43 -17.17 5.28 20.29
C GLN A 43 -16.62 4.39 19.15
N LEU A 44 -17.51 3.80 18.32
CA LEU A 44 -17.07 2.99 17.17
C LEU A 44 -16.35 3.82 16.11
N GLN A 45 -16.68 5.11 15.98
CA GLN A 45 -15.98 6.03 15.08
C GLN A 45 -14.56 6.37 15.54
N ASP A 46 -14.22 6.21 16.83
CA ASP A 46 -12.87 6.40 17.34
C ASP A 46 -12.07 5.09 17.23
N PRO A 47 -11.05 5.01 16.38
CA PRO A 47 -10.22 3.81 16.24
C PRO A 47 -9.60 3.33 17.56
N ASN A 48 -9.32 4.24 18.52
CA ASN A 48 -8.76 3.86 19.81
C ASN A 48 -9.69 2.95 20.63
N SER A 49 -11.00 3.00 20.36
CA SER A 49 -11.97 2.08 20.99
C SER A 49 -11.78 0.61 20.52
N CYS A 50 -11.13 0.40 19.38
CA CYS A 50 -10.84 -0.94 18.83
C CYS A 50 -9.59 -1.56 19.45
N LEU A 51 -8.62 -0.74 19.86
CA LEU A 51 -7.31 -1.17 20.35
C LEU A 51 -7.35 -2.22 21.48
N PRO A 52 -8.21 -2.12 22.52
CA PRO A 52 -8.20 -3.09 23.62
C PRO A 52 -8.49 -4.53 23.19
N CYS A 53 -9.27 -4.71 22.12
CA CYS A 53 -9.68 -6.02 21.64
C CYS A 53 -9.02 -6.42 20.31
N HIS A 54 -8.69 -5.46 19.45
CA HIS A 54 -8.13 -5.69 18.11
C HIS A 54 -6.74 -5.08 17.96
N ALA A 55 -5.86 -5.34 18.96
CA ALA A 55 -4.56 -4.68 19.07
C ALA A 55 -3.64 -4.88 17.85
N ASP A 56 -3.68 -6.05 17.22
CA ASP A 56 -2.86 -6.33 16.03
C ASP A 56 -3.39 -5.57 14.82
N ALA A 57 -4.68 -5.71 14.50
CA ALA A 57 -5.31 -5.00 13.39
C ALA A 57 -5.21 -3.46 13.55
N PHE A 58 -5.32 -2.97 14.80
CA PHE A 58 -5.13 -1.54 15.09
C PHE A 58 -3.70 -1.09 14.78
N ARG A 59 -2.66 -1.84 15.23
CA ARG A 59 -1.27 -1.47 14.98
C ARG A 59 -0.92 -1.52 13.49
N GLU A 60 -1.40 -2.54 12.78
CA GLU A 60 -1.22 -2.70 11.34
C GLU A 60 -1.86 -1.52 10.59
N TRP A 61 -3.12 -1.22 10.89
CA TRP A 61 -3.83 -0.07 10.32
C TRP A 61 -3.16 1.25 10.67
N ALA A 62 -2.81 1.49 11.95
CA ALA A 62 -2.19 2.74 12.39
C ALA A 62 -0.81 2.98 11.75
N GLY A 63 -0.14 1.93 11.27
CA GLY A 63 1.09 1.97 10.50
C GLY A 63 0.87 2.04 8.97
N SER A 64 -0.36 2.03 8.48
CA SER A 64 -0.68 1.96 7.05
C SER A 64 -0.82 3.33 6.38
N MET A 65 -0.76 3.35 5.05
CA MET A 65 -1.09 4.54 4.27
C MET A 65 -2.58 4.90 4.36
N HIS A 66 -3.49 3.97 4.67
CA HIS A 66 -4.88 4.30 4.92
C HIS A 66 -5.06 5.19 6.16
N ALA A 67 -4.36 4.91 7.25
CA ALA A 67 -4.38 5.78 8.42
C ALA A 67 -3.73 7.14 8.15
N TYR A 68 -2.67 7.16 7.35
CA TYR A 68 -1.89 8.34 7.00
C TYR A 68 -2.50 9.20 5.88
N ALA A 69 -3.47 8.69 5.12
CA ALA A 69 -3.93 9.24 3.83
C ALA A 69 -4.29 10.73 3.86
N SER A 70 -4.83 11.26 4.95
CA SER A 70 -5.20 12.67 5.09
C SER A 70 -4.06 13.58 5.61
N GLU A 71 -2.94 12.99 6.00
CA GLU A 71 -1.77 13.69 6.54
C GLU A 71 -0.57 13.65 5.58
N ASP A 72 -0.71 12.95 4.45
CA ASP A 72 0.28 12.91 3.39
C ASP A 72 0.52 14.31 2.82
N PRO A 73 1.77 14.84 2.87
CA PRO A 73 2.06 16.22 2.48
C PRO A 73 1.83 16.48 0.99
N VAL A 74 1.99 15.45 0.14
CA VAL A 74 1.76 15.59 -1.31
C VAL A 74 0.25 15.63 -1.59
N PHE A 75 -0.53 14.74 -0.95
CA PHE A 75 -1.99 14.83 -1.02
C PHE A 75 -2.50 16.22 -0.54
N VAL A 76 -2.01 16.70 0.59
CA VAL A 76 -2.42 18.00 1.15
C VAL A 76 -2.07 19.15 0.19
N ALA A 77 -0.86 19.12 -0.41
CA ALA A 77 -0.42 20.11 -1.40
C ALA A 77 -1.30 20.08 -2.66
N MET A 78 -1.52 18.87 -3.21
CA MET A 78 -2.35 18.66 -4.40
C MET A 78 -3.80 19.11 -4.16
N ASN A 79 -4.41 18.71 -3.03
CA ASN A 79 -5.78 19.11 -2.70
C ASN A 79 -5.89 20.64 -2.53
N LYS A 80 -4.97 21.27 -1.80
CA LYS A 80 -4.94 22.71 -1.61
C LYS A 80 -4.83 23.46 -2.94
N ARG A 81 -3.92 23.01 -3.81
CA ARG A 81 -3.74 23.60 -5.15
C ARG A 81 -4.99 23.41 -6.00
N MET A 82 -5.56 22.21 -6.02
CA MET A 82 -6.79 21.91 -6.75
C MET A 82 -7.93 22.83 -6.32
N GLN A 83 -8.20 22.96 -5.02
CA GLN A 83 -9.25 23.83 -4.52
C GLN A 83 -9.02 25.30 -4.93
N ARG A 84 -7.78 25.77 -4.89
CA ARG A 84 -7.40 27.13 -5.34
C ARG A 84 -7.63 27.31 -6.84
N GLU A 85 -7.16 26.41 -7.68
CA GLU A 85 -7.22 26.51 -9.14
C GLU A 85 -8.62 26.30 -9.70
N THR A 86 -9.46 25.52 -9.00
CA THR A 86 -10.87 25.28 -9.40
C THR A 86 -11.85 26.19 -8.69
N ASN A 87 -11.38 27.19 -7.89
CA ASN A 87 -12.23 28.03 -7.06
C ASN A 87 -13.21 27.21 -6.18
N GLY A 88 -12.75 26.09 -5.63
CA GLY A 88 -13.53 25.20 -4.78
C GLY A 88 -14.53 24.29 -5.51
N GLN A 89 -14.59 24.32 -6.85
CA GLN A 89 -15.53 23.49 -7.63
C GLN A 89 -15.19 22.01 -7.57
N ALA A 90 -13.94 21.66 -7.27
CA ALA A 90 -13.54 20.26 -7.10
C ALA A 90 -14.15 19.59 -5.86
N GLY A 91 -14.58 20.39 -4.86
CA GLY A 91 -15.29 19.90 -3.70
C GLY A 91 -14.58 18.76 -2.99
N THR A 92 -15.25 17.61 -2.86
CA THR A 92 -14.74 16.45 -2.13
C THR A 92 -13.92 15.47 -2.97
N LEU A 93 -13.54 15.78 -4.21
CA LEU A 93 -12.90 14.83 -5.14
C LEU A 93 -11.75 14.04 -4.48
N CYS A 94 -10.78 14.72 -3.90
CA CYS A 94 -9.64 14.08 -3.23
C CYS A 94 -10.00 13.62 -1.81
N VAL A 95 -10.57 14.52 -1.00
CA VAL A 95 -10.85 14.25 0.42
C VAL A 95 -11.93 13.18 0.62
N GLY A 96 -12.75 12.91 -0.40
CA GLY A 96 -13.75 11.85 -0.40
C GLY A 96 -13.17 10.44 -0.20
N CYS A 97 -11.90 10.22 -0.61
CA CYS A 97 -11.16 8.98 -0.38
C CYS A 97 -10.16 9.12 0.78
N HIS A 98 -9.51 10.29 0.94
CA HIS A 98 -8.43 10.47 1.90
C HIS A 98 -8.88 10.80 3.35
N ALA A 99 -10.11 11.28 3.55
CA ALA A 99 -10.76 11.44 4.86
C ALA A 99 -12.26 11.17 4.74
N PRO A 100 -12.69 9.99 4.30
CA PRO A 100 -14.05 9.73 3.87
C PRO A 100 -15.07 9.88 5.01
N LEU A 101 -14.72 9.49 6.24
CA LEU A 101 -15.63 9.63 7.39
C LEU A 101 -15.93 11.11 7.68
N ALA A 102 -14.92 11.98 7.60
CA ALA A 102 -15.11 13.42 7.78
C ALA A 102 -16.08 14.02 6.75
N VAL A 103 -15.97 13.59 5.49
CA VAL A 103 -16.88 14.00 4.41
C VAL A 103 -18.31 13.49 4.71
N ARG A 104 -18.47 12.19 5.04
CA ARG A 104 -19.80 11.60 5.30
C ARG A 104 -20.50 12.23 6.49
N LEU A 105 -19.75 12.70 7.49
CA LEU A 105 -20.31 13.39 8.67
C LEU A 105 -20.40 14.92 8.50
N GLY A 106 -20.11 15.45 7.32
CA GLY A 106 -20.17 16.89 7.03
C GLY A 106 -19.15 17.72 7.81
N LYS A 107 -18.02 17.11 8.24
CA LYS A 107 -16.95 17.80 8.98
C LYS A 107 -15.97 18.53 8.07
N THR A 108 -15.93 18.15 6.81
CA THR A 108 -15.22 18.83 5.74
C THR A 108 -16.00 18.74 4.42
N LYS A 109 -15.83 19.73 3.55
CA LYS A 109 -16.42 19.78 2.21
C LYS A 109 -15.38 19.84 1.09
N ASP A 110 -14.12 20.12 1.45
CA ASP A 110 -13.04 20.36 0.50
C ASP A 110 -11.65 19.91 1.00
N GLY A 111 -11.57 19.43 2.26
CA GLY A 111 -10.32 18.99 2.87
C GLY A 111 -9.37 20.08 3.30
N LEU A 112 -9.75 21.36 3.24
CA LEU A 112 -8.85 22.47 3.62
C LEU A 112 -8.68 22.59 5.14
N ASN A 113 -9.60 22.02 5.93
CA ASN A 113 -9.58 22.05 7.39
C ASN A 113 -9.11 20.73 8.04
N LEU A 114 -8.48 19.82 7.30
CA LEU A 114 -8.08 18.49 7.82
C LEU A 114 -7.15 18.57 9.04
N ALA A 115 -6.26 19.56 9.08
CA ALA A 115 -5.35 19.76 10.21
C ALA A 115 -6.10 19.98 11.55
N GLU A 116 -7.29 20.59 11.49
CA GLU A 116 -8.12 20.95 12.64
C GLU A 116 -9.03 19.82 13.11
N LEU A 117 -9.18 18.77 12.29
CA LEU A 117 -10.07 17.64 12.62
C LEU A 117 -9.45 16.71 13.66
N PRO A 118 -10.30 16.12 14.53
CA PRO A 118 -9.81 15.09 15.45
C PRO A 118 -9.29 13.85 14.67
N ALA A 119 -8.36 13.12 15.27
CA ALA A 119 -7.74 11.93 14.67
C ALA A 119 -8.77 10.89 14.17
N ALA A 120 -9.89 10.73 14.87
CA ALA A 120 -10.97 9.83 14.47
C ALA A 120 -11.64 10.18 13.11
N MET A 121 -11.38 11.39 12.58
CA MET A 121 -11.91 11.85 11.29
C MET A 121 -10.85 11.89 10.19
N LYS A 122 -9.61 11.51 10.49
CA LYS A 122 -8.48 11.53 9.57
C LYS A 122 -8.21 10.15 8.97
N GLY A 123 -7.79 10.13 7.71
CA GLY A 123 -7.53 8.88 7.00
C GLY A 123 -8.76 8.00 6.76
N VAL A 124 -8.52 6.77 6.31
CA VAL A 124 -9.55 5.73 6.12
C VAL A 124 -9.60 4.89 7.40
N THR A 125 -10.63 5.07 8.23
CA THR A 125 -10.69 4.51 9.58
C THR A 125 -11.34 3.12 9.62
N CYS A 126 -11.14 2.39 10.73
CA CYS A 126 -11.81 1.11 10.99
C CYS A 126 -13.33 1.22 10.79
N PHE A 127 -13.94 2.25 11.39
CA PHE A 127 -15.39 2.46 11.28
C PHE A 127 -15.82 2.70 9.84
N PHE A 128 -15.07 3.50 9.06
CA PHE A 128 -15.45 3.79 7.68
C PHE A 128 -15.57 2.49 6.86
N CYS A 129 -14.53 1.63 6.91
CA CYS A 129 -14.59 0.35 6.23
C CYS A 129 -15.68 -0.56 6.79
N HIS A 130 -15.68 -0.82 8.10
CA HIS A 130 -16.53 -1.83 8.72
C HIS A 130 -18.00 -1.41 8.88
N ALA A 131 -18.34 -0.13 8.73
CA ALA A 131 -19.75 0.33 8.63
C ALA A 131 -20.27 0.34 7.19
N THR A 132 -19.44 0.15 6.18
CA THR A 132 -19.87 0.05 4.78
C THR A 132 -20.76 -1.19 4.58
N ASP A 133 -21.94 -1.00 3.96
CA ASP A 133 -22.90 -2.06 3.69
C ASP A 133 -23.25 -2.23 2.21
N ALA A 134 -22.87 -1.28 1.36
CA ALA A 134 -23.07 -1.37 -0.08
C ALA A 134 -22.03 -0.55 -0.86
N VAL A 135 -21.84 -0.92 -2.12
CA VAL A 135 -21.10 -0.17 -3.13
C VAL A 135 -22.10 0.28 -4.19
N GLU A 136 -22.31 1.59 -4.34
CA GLU A 136 -23.35 2.17 -5.19
C GLU A 136 -22.82 2.71 -6.54
N GLY A 137 -21.58 2.38 -6.91
CA GLY A 137 -20.93 2.82 -8.14
C GLY A 137 -19.55 2.17 -8.29
N THR A 138 -18.74 2.68 -9.22
CA THR A 138 -17.46 2.06 -9.59
C THR A 138 -16.23 2.91 -9.29
N HIS A 139 -16.39 4.20 -8.97
CA HIS A 139 -15.27 5.14 -8.81
C HIS A 139 -15.65 6.30 -7.89
N ASN A 140 -14.65 7.07 -7.42
CA ASN A 140 -14.82 8.28 -6.61
C ASN A 140 -15.58 8.05 -5.29
N ASN A 141 -15.35 6.90 -4.63
CA ASN A 141 -15.90 6.53 -3.34
C ASN A 141 -17.44 6.49 -3.25
N PRO A 142 -18.11 5.64 -4.03
CA PRO A 142 -19.56 5.43 -3.92
C PRO A 142 -19.95 4.45 -2.81
N LEU A 143 -19.17 4.35 -1.74
CA LEU A 143 -19.46 3.46 -0.61
C LEU A 143 -20.61 4.04 0.22
N ARG A 144 -21.59 3.20 0.56
CA ARG A 144 -22.66 3.55 1.50
C ARG A 144 -22.29 3.12 2.91
N LEU A 145 -22.38 4.04 3.87
CA LEU A 145 -22.24 3.73 5.29
C LEU A 145 -23.61 3.42 5.91
N ALA A 146 -23.72 2.28 6.57
CA ALA A 146 -24.89 1.95 7.37
C ALA A 146 -24.90 2.77 8.66
N THR A 147 -26.12 3.10 9.13
CA THR A 147 -26.35 3.84 10.38
C THR A 147 -26.83 2.93 11.51
N ASP A 148 -26.77 1.60 11.32
CA ASP A 148 -27.29 0.58 12.22
C ASP A 148 -26.35 0.20 13.38
N GLY A 149 -25.12 0.73 13.39
CA GLY A 149 -24.09 0.42 14.39
C GLY A 149 -23.54 -1.01 14.31
N ILE A 150 -23.73 -1.68 13.18
CA ILE A 150 -23.19 -3.01 12.93
C ILE A 150 -21.80 -2.88 12.29
N MET A 151 -20.81 -3.49 12.93
CA MET A 151 -19.46 -3.64 12.34
C MET A 151 -19.40 -4.92 11.51
N ARG A 152 -19.20 -4.76 10.21
CA ARG A 152 -19.19 -5.84 9.23
C ARG A 152 -17.80 -6.40 9.05
N GLY A 153 -17.69 -7.69 8.78
CA GLY A 153 -16.40 -8.38 8.56
C GLY A 153 -16.54 -9.66 7.76
N GLY A 154 -15.42 -10.31 7.45
CA GLY A 154 -15.38 -11.57 6.70
C GLY A 154 -15.66 -12.83 7.57
N ILE A 155 -16.01 -12.67 8.85
CA ILE A 155 -16.26 -13.79 9.76
C ILE A 155 -17.74 -14.15 9.74
N THR A 156 -18.08 -15.39 9.39
CA THR A 156 -19.47 -15.85 9.24
C THR A 156 -20.18 -16.10 10.57
N ASP A 157 -19.44 -16.34 11.65
CA ASP A 157 -19.92 -16.61 13.00
C ASP A 157 -19.35 -15.61 14.04
N PRO A 158 -19.53 -14.28 13.85
CA PRO A 158 -18.86 -13.30 14.68
C PRO A 158 -19.41 -13.27 16.12
N VAL A 159 -18.52 -12.98 17.08
CA VAL A 159 -18.91 -12.62 18.45
C VAL A 159 -19.52 -11.21 18.40
N LYS A 160 -20.75 -11.05 18.94
CA LYS A 160 -21.55 -9.84 18.75
C LYS A 160 -21.34 -8.73 19.78
N ALA A 161 -20.56 -8.98 20.81
CA ALA A 161 -20.28 -8.00 21.87
C ALA A 161 -18.79 -7.68 21.93
N PRO A 162 -18.37 -6.43 22.23
CA PRO A 162 -19.14 -5.28 22.71
C PRO A 162 -19.73 -4.38 21.60
N HIS A 163 -19.66 -4.78 20.36
CA HIS A 163 -20.37 -4.14 19.25
C HIS A 163 -21.18 -5.18 18.48
N ARG A 164 -22.19 -4.75 17.74
CA ARG A 164 -22.88 -5.66 16.83
C ARG A 164 -21.95 -6.03 15.70
N ALA A 165 -21.84 -7.32 15.40
CA ALA A 165 -21.01 -7.82 14.30
C ALA A 165 -21.86 -8.66 13.35
N ALA A 166 -21.55 -8.55 12.05
CA ALA A 166 -22.20 -9.33 11.00
C ALA A 166 -21.18 -9.67 9.89
N TYR A 167 -21.41 -10.82 9.26
CA TYR A 167 -20.71 -11.17 8.04
C TYR A 167 -21.13 -10.26 6.88
N SER A 168 -20.15 -9.94 6.03
CA SER A 168 -20.38 -9.26 4.76
C SER A 168 -19.36 -9.75 3.73
N SER A 169 -19.80 -10.11 2.54
CA SER A 169 -18.93 -10.52 1.43
C SER A 169 -18.00 -9.39 0.97
N LEU A 170 -18.41 -8.13 1.16
CA LEU A 170 -17.55 -6.96 0.88
C LEU A 170 -16.31 -6.89 1.77
N HIS A 171 -16.34 -7.53 2.95
CA HIS A 171 -15.24 -7.54 3.92
C HIS A 171 -14.52 -8.89 4.00
N ASP A 172 -15.01 -9.86 3.23
CA ASP A 172 -14.42 -11.20 3.18
C ASP A 172 -13.39 -11.25 2.04
N ARG A 173 -12.10 -11.23 2.41
CA ARG A 173 -11.03 -11.31 1.40
C ARG A 173 -11.08 -12.60 0.56
N GLU A 174 -11.78 -13.62 1.01
CA GLU A 174 -12.02 -14.85 0.27
C GLU A 174 -13.13 -14.65 -0.79
N SER A 175 -13.99 -13.64 -0.59
CA SER A 175 -15.04 -13.28 -1.53
C SER A 175 -14.51 -12.35 -2.63
N HIS A 176 -14.90 -12.62 -3.86
CA HIS A 176 -14.63 -11.74 -5.00
C HIS A 176 -15.25 -10.34 -4.82
N ASP A 177 -16.39 -10.25 -4.13
CA ASP A 177 -17.10 -8.98 -3.87
C ASP A 177 -16.23 -7.98 -3.09
N SER A 178 -15.27 -8.46 -2.28
CA SER A 178 -14.39 -7.57 -1.52
C SER A 178 -13.54 -6.65 -2.39
N ALA A 179 -13.25 -7.04 -3.62
CA ALA A 179 -12.53 -6.20 -4.57
C ALA A 179 -13.32 -4.95 -4.96
N THR A 180 -14.66 -5.01 -5.02
CA THR A 180 -15.51 -3.85 -5.36
C THR A 180 -15.46 -2.77 -4.28
N MET A 181 -15.31 -3.16 -3.01
CA MET A 181 -15.13 -2.23 -1.90
C MET A 181 -13.80 -1.47 -2.02
N CYS A 182 -12.71 -2.16 -2.35
CA CYS A 182 -11.42 -1.53 -2.62
C CYS A 182 -11.51 -0.61 -3.84
N GLY A 183 -12.10 -1.12 -4.93
CA GLY A 183 -12.26 -0.44 -6.20
C GLY A 183 -13.03 0.87 -6.11
N ALA A 184 -13.94 0.98 -5.15
CA ALA A 184 -14.71 2.20 -4.92
C ALA A 184 -13.81 3.46 -4.74
N CYS A 185 -12.62 3.30 -4.17
CA CYS A 185 -11.64 4.37 -3.99
C CYS A 185 -10.42 4.23 -4.93
N HIS A 186 -10.10 3.00 -5.34
CA HIS A 186 -8.97 2.71 -6.22
C HIS A 186 -9.37 2.66 -7.72
N ASP A 187 -10.28 3.53 -8.09
CA ASP A 187 -10.64 3.93 -9.46
C ASP A 187 -11.16 5.38 -9.38
N VAL A 188 -10.54 6.27 -10.13
CA VAL A 188 -10.82 7.72 -10.04
C VAL A 188 -11.19 8.25 -11.42
N VAL A 189 -12.26 9.02 -11.47
CA VAL A 189 -12.67 9.80 -12.64
C VAL A 189 -12.48 11.28 -12.31
N THR A 190 -11.71 11.96 -13.14
CA THR A 190 -11.37 13.39 -12.98
C THR A 190 -12.57 14.29 -13.29
N LEU A 191 -12.46 15.58 -12.98
CA LEU A 191 -13.50 16.57 -13.31
C LEU A 191 -13.77 16.65 -14.83
N PRO A 192 -12.73 16.64 -15.71
CA PRO A 192 -12.96 16.57 -17.16
C PRO A 192 -13.39 15.20 -17.69
N GLY A 193 -13.46 14.17 -16.84
CA GLY A 193 -13.95 12.83 -17.19
C GLY A 193 -12.88 11.81 -17.61
N ALA A 194 -11.60 12.10 -17.42
CA ALA A 194 -10.56 11.11 -17.61
C ALA A 194 -10.56 10.07 -16.47
N HIS A 195 -10.40 8.82 -16.83
CA HIS A 195 -10.22 7.75 -15.88
C HIS A 195 -8.74 7.62 -15.52
N VAL A 196 -8.38 7.86 -14.29
CA VAL A 196 -7.05 7.76 -13.71
C VAL A 196 -7.05 6.82 -12.51
N GLU A 197 -5.87 6.41 -12.04
CA GLU A 197 -5.76 5.46 -10.90
C GLU A 197 -6.64 4.20 -11.07
N ARG A 198 -6.58 3.61 -12.26
CA ARG A 198 -7.46 2.56 -12.74
C ARG A 198 -7.21 1.17 -12.13
N THR A 199 -6.62 1.06 -10.93
CA THR A 199 -6.18 -0.22 -10.35
C THR A 199 -7.29 -1.26 -10.28
N PHE A 200 -8.53 -0.85 -9.94
CA PHE A 200 -9.66 -1.77 -9.89
C PHE A 200 -10.08 -2.24 -11.30
N ASP A 201 -10.19 -1.34 -12.26
CA ASP A 201 -10.57 -1.69 -13.64
C ASP A 201 -9.49 -2.56 -14.31
N GLU A 202 -8.21 -2.25 -14.07
CA GLU A 202 -7.08 -3.05 -14.53
C GLU A 202 -7.09 -4.47 -13.97
N TRP A 203 -7.38 -4.61 -12.66
CA TRP A 203 -7.59 -5.90 -12.02
C TRP A 203 -8.81 -6.62 -12.61
N ASN A 204 -9.93 -5.91 -12.76
CA ASN A 204 -11.17 -6.46 -13.29
C ASN A 204 -11.04 -6.99 -14.73
N ALA A 205 -10.15 -6.38 -15.52
CA ALA A 205 -9.80 -6.85 -16.86
C ALA A 205 -8.79 -8.02 -16.86
N SER A 206 -8.18 -8.35 -15.72
CA SER A 206 -7.13 -9.36 -15.62
C SER A 206 -7.67 -10.78 -15.39
N LEU A 207 -6.77 -11.76 -15.52
CA LEU A 207 -7.04 -13.15 -15.15
C LEU A 207 -7.43 -13.29 -13.66
N TYR A 208 -6.92 -12.43 -12.80
CA TYR A 208 -7.11 -12.48 -11.35
C TYR A 208 -8.53 -12.10 -10.91
N ALA A 209 -9.29 -11.37 -11.73
CA ALA A 209 -10.69 -11.04 -11.45
C ALA A 209 -11.67 -12.17 -11.79
N LYS A 210 -11.22 -13.25 -12.43
CA LYS A 210 -12.08 -14.38 -12.79
C LYS A 210 -12.61 -15.08 -11.53
N PRO A 211 -13.83 -15.68 -11.56
CA PRO A 211 -14.36 -16.40 -10.41
C PRO A 211 -13.40 -17.46 -9.87
N GLY A 212 -13.21 -17.48 -8.56
CA GLY A 212 -12.29 -18.41 -7.88
C GLY A 212 -10.81 -17.98 -7.88
N GLN A 213 -10.50 -16.80 -8.44
CA GLN A 213 -9.16 -16.22 -8.44
C GLN A 213 -8.93 -15.26 -7.26
N LEU A 214 -7.99 -14.32 -7.37
CA LEU A 214 -7.46 -13.54 -6.27
C LEU A 214 -8.08 -12.13 -6.22
N ALA A 215 -8.92 -11.86 -5.22
CA ALA A 215 -9.34 -10.50 -4.89
C ALA A 215 -8.16 -9.69 -4.30
N CYS A 216 -8.28 -8.37 -4.26
CA CYS A 216 -7.24 -7.42 -3.80
C CYS A 216 -6.64 -7.80 -2.43
N GLY A 217 -7.50 -8.16 -1.47
CA GLY A 217 -7.10 -8.56 -0.12
C GLY A 217 -6.23 -9.83 -0.07
N LYS A 218 -6.20 -10.65 -1.12
CA LYS A 218 -5.34 -11.84 -1.16
C LYS A 218 -3.85 -11.51 -1.22
N CYS A 219 -3.49 -10.38 -1.82
CA CYS A 219 -2.11 -9.91 -1.92
C CYS A 219 -1.82 -8.77 -0.92
N HIS A 220 -2.79 -7.87 -0.71
CA HIS A 220 -2.59 -6.65 0.09
C HIS A 220 -3.00 -6.78 1.56
N MET A 221 -3.69 -7.86 1.95
CA MET A 221 -4.08 -8.16 3.34
C MET A 221 -3.65 -9.59 3.67
N ASP A 222 -2.36 -9.82 3.86
CA ASP A 222 -1.80 -11.16 4.08
C ASP A 222 -2.47 -11.85 5.28
N GLY A 223 -2.63 -13.15 5.21
CA GLY A 223 -3.38 -13.88 6.24
C GLY A 223 -2.46 -14.67 7.16
N ARG A 224 -2.78 -14.70 8.45
CA ARG A 224 -2.13 -15.54 9.46
C ARG A 224 -3.15 -16.20 10.36
N ASP A 225 -2.75 -17.29 11.03
CA ASP A 225 -3.59 -17.88 12.06
C ASP A 225 -3.50 -17.06 13.35
N GLY A 226 -4.65 -16.72 13.94
CA GLY A 226 -4.73 -15.90 15.13
C GLY A 226 -6.15 -15.72 15.64
N GLN A 227 -6.29 -15.00 16.73
CA GLN A 227 -7.61 -14.57 17.22
C GLN A 227 -7.95 -13.22 16.62
N ALA A 228 -9.16 -13.07 16.08
CA ALA A 228 -9.63 -11.79 15.54
C ALA A 228 -9.81 -10.72 16.61
N ALA A 229 -10.01 -11.12 17.86
CA ALA A 229 -10.11 -10.23 19.00
C ALA A 229 -9.55 -10.90 20.26
N ALA A 230 -8.94 -10.11 21.14
CA ALA A 230 -8.42 -10.55 22.45
C ALA A 230 -9.55 -10.68 23.48
N VAL A 231 -10.52 -11.55 23.22
CA VAL A 231 -11.65 -11.83 24.10
C VAL A 231 -11.69 -13.31 24.48
N ALA A 232 -12.15 -13.61 25.69
CA ALA A 232 -12.24 -14.98 26.17
C ALA A 232 -13.15 -15.81 25.24
N GLY A 233 -12.66 -16.98 24.82
CA GLY A 233 -13.40 -17.90 23.96
C GLY A 233 -13.34 -17.54 22.45
N ALA A 234 -12.63 -16.48 22.05
CA ALA A 234 -12.42 -16.21 20.63
C ALA A 234 -11.63 -17.36 19.98
N PRO A 235 -12.14 -18.00 18.93
CA PRO A 235 -11.43 -19.09 18.27
C PRO A 235 -10.23 -18.57 17.49
N VAL A 236 -9.20 -19.44 17.35
CA VAL A 236 -8.14 -19.22 16.38
C VAL A 236 -8.72 -19.46 14.99
N ARG A 237 -8.46 -18.53 14.08
CA ARG A 237 -8.91 -18.58 12.68
C ARG A 237 -7.96 -17.81 11.77
N ARG A 238 -8.18 -17.86 10.48
CA ARG A 238 -7.45 -17.02 9.54
C ARG A 238 -7.86 -15.56 9.76
N VAL A 239 -6.92 -14.76 10.23
CA VAL A 239 -7.06 -13.29 10.35
C VAL A 239 -6.20 -12.60 9.30
N HIS A 240 -6.51 -11.35 8.98
CA HIS A 240 -5.91 -10.63 7.86
C HIS A 240 -5.18 -9.38 8.33
N ASP A 241 -4.03 -9.12 7.71
CA ASP A 241 -3.20 -7.94 7.94
C ASP A 241 -3.93 -6.68 7.44
N HIS A 242 -3.87 -5.60 8.21
CA HIS A 242 -4.46 -4.30 7.90
C HIS A 242 -3.41 -3.25 7.53
N SER A 243 -2.16 -3.64 7.26
CA SER A 243 -1.12 -2.72 6.77
C SER A 243 -1.30 -2.32 5.30
N MET A 244 -1.93 -3.20 4.52
CA MET A 244 -2.29 -2.96 3.10
C MET A 244 -1.17 -2.28 2.29
N PRO A 245 0.05 -2.85 2.24
CA PRO A 245 1.17 -2.24 1.54
C PRO A 245 0.91 -2.17 0.03
N ALA A 246 1.38 -1.08 -0.60
CA ALA A 246 1.45 -0.94 -2.05
C ALA A 246 2.83 -0.41 -2.45
N VAL A 247 2.97 0.87 -2.85
CA VAL A 247 4.27 1.48 -3.17
C VAL A 247 4.48 2.80 -2.44
N ASP A 248 3.41 3.42 -1.94
CA ASP A 248 3.49 4.69 -1.21
C ASP A 248 3.94 4.48 0.23
N ILE A 249 4.72 5.44 0.73
CA ILE A 249 5.26 5.47 2.08
C ILE A 249 5.02 6.85 2.70
N ALA A 250 4.89 6.90 4.02
CA ALA A 250 4.76 8.17 4.72
C ALA A 250 6.00 9.06 4.52
N LEU A 251 5.78 10.27 4.04
CA LEU A 251 6.81 11.28 3.71
C LEU A 251 7.05 12.28 4.83
N THR A 252 6.42 12.08 6.00
CA THR A 252 6.71 12.79 7.25
C THR A 252 7.17 11.79 8.33
N PRO A 253 7.67 12.24 9.49
CA PRO A 253 7.96 11.32 10.60
C PRO A 253 6.71 10.51 10.98
N PHE A 254 6.78 9.20 10.79
CA PHE A 254 5.66 8.28 10.98
C PHE A 254 6.14 6.96 11.59
N SER A 255 5.49 6.50 12.65
CA SER A 255 5.92 5.31 13.40
C SER A 255 5.87 4.01 12.59
N GLY A 256 5.02 3.94 11.58
CA GLY A 256 4.86 2.79 10.69
C GLY A 256 5.83 2.75 9.50
N ALA A 257 6.67 3.76 9.28
CA ALA A 257 7.45 3.92 8.05
C ALA A 257 8.38 2.74 7.73
N ASP A 258 9.02 2.13 8.72
CA ASP A 258 9.90 0.97 8.50
C ASP A 258 9.10 -0.27 8.11
N ALA A 259 7.94 -0.50 8.74
CA ALA A 259 7.03 -1.59 8.38
C ALA A 259 6.45 -1.39 6.98
N GLN A 260 6.06 -0.15 6.62
CA GLN A 260 5.64 0.20 5.26
C GLN A 260 6.74 -0.16 4.25
N ARG A 261 7.97 0.30 4.48
CA ARG A 261 9.12 0.02 3.59
C ARG A 261 9.35 -1.47 3.39
N ALA A 262 9.30 -2.26 4.46
CA ALA A 262 9.47 -3.71 4.41
C ALA A 262 8.34 -4.40 3.62
N GLY A 263 7.09 -4.01 3.84
CA GLY A 263 5.93 -4.53 3.10
C GLY A 263 5.97 -4.18 1.62
N ILE A 264 6.31 -2.93 1.29
CA ILE A 264 6.48 -2.46 -0.09
C ILE A 264 7.57 -3.26 -0.81
N GLN A 265 8.75 -3.41 -0.19
CA GLN A 265 9.87 -4.12 -0.80
C GLN A 265 9.51 -5.59 -1.08
N LYS A 266 8.83 -6.26 -0.13
CA LYS A 266 8.34 -7.65 -0.31
C LYS A 266 7.45 -7.78 -1.55
N LEU A 267 6.53 -6.84 -1.78
CA LEU A 267 5.66 -6.85 -2.95
C LEU A 267 6.44 -6.57 -4.24
N LEU A 268 7.28 -5.54 -4.25
CA LEU A 268 8.05 -5.15 -5.42
C LEU A 268 9.00 -6.26 -5.89
N ASP A 269 9.63 -6.99 -4.96
CA ASP A 269 10.54 -8.09 -5.28
C ASP A 269 9.84 -9.28 -5.95
N ALA A 270 8.53 -9.42 -5.72
CA ALA A 270 7.72 -10.50 -6.28
C ALA A 270 6.90 -10.09 -7.52
N THR A 271 6.94 -8.82 -7.95
CA THR A 271 5.99 -8.30 -8.96
C THR A 271 6.29 -8.75 -10.38
N LEU A 272 7.56 -8.66 -10.81
CA LEU A 272 7.96 -8.89 -12.20
C LEU A 272 8.81 -10.15 -12.36
N LEU A 273 8.58 -10.87 -13.44
CA LEU A 273 9.60 -11.78 -14.02
C LEU A 273 10.40 -11.00 -15.06
N THR A 274 11.71 -11.19 -15.05
CA THR A 274 12.61 -10.45 -15.94
C THR A 274 13.64 -11.35 -16.58
N LYS A 275 14.04 -11.00 -17.82
CA LYS A 275 15.01 -11.74 -18.60
C LYS A 275 15.95 -10.77 -19.31
N LEU A 276 17.24 -11.05 -19.25
CA LEU A 276 18.28 -10.35 -19.98
C LEU A 276 18.98 -11.32 -20.94
N CYS A 277 18.89 -11.08 -22.24
CA CYS A 277 19.60 -11.85 -23.25
C CYS A 277 20.64 -10.96 -23.93
N VAL A 278 21.90 -11.35 -23.94
CA VAL A 278 22.92 -10.71 -24.78
C VAL A 278 23.20 -11.60 -25.97
N LYS A 279 23.05 -11.05 -27.19
CA LYS A 279 23.05 -11.80 -28.45
C LYS A 279 23.88 -11.12 -29.51
N GLN A 280 24.46 -11.93 -30.43
CA GLN A 280 24.97 -11.44 -31.71
C GLN A 280 23.77 -11.15 -32.61
N ALA A 281 23.73 -9.95 -33.19
CA ALA A 281 22.74 -9.53 -34.21
C ALA A 281 23.48 -9.22 -35.52
N ALA A 282 22.74 -9.03 -36.60
CA ALA A 282 23.30 -8.71 -37.91
C ALA A 282 24.13 -7.40 -37.91
N THR A 283 23.77 -6.44 -37.06
CA THR A 283 24.39 -5.11 -36.96
C THR A 283 25.35 -4.97 -35.75
N GLY A 284 25.64 -6.06 -35.03
CA GLY A 284 26.51 -6.02 -33.85
C GLY A 284 25.97 -6.84 -32.68
N VAL A 285 26.22 -6.39 -31.47
CA VAL A 285 25.76 -7.03 -30.24
C VAL A 285 24.58 -6.27 -29.66
N VAL A 286 23.59 -6.99 -29.18
CA VAL A 286 22.39 -6.40 -28.57
C VAL A 286 22.12 -6.99 -27.20
N ALA A 287 21.54 -6.19 -26.31
CA ALA A 287 20.85 -6.66 -25.12
C ALA A 287 19.34 -6.65 -25.37
N GLU A 288 18.69 -7.78 -25.23
CA GLU A 288 17.22 -7.87 -25.18
C GLU A 288 16.78 -8.01 -23.73
N VAL A 289 15.95 -7.10 -23.30
CA VAL A 289 15.36 -7.12 -21.96
C VAL A 289 13.88 -7.38 -22.07
N THR A 290 13.40 -8.42 -21.39
CA THR A 290 11.98 -8.72 -21.25
C THR A 290 11.52 -8.41 -19.82
N LEU A 291 10.45 -7.64 -19.72
CA LEU A 291 9.72 -7.40 -18.47
C LEU A 291 8.34 -8.04 -18.60
N ASP A 292 7.98 -8.87 -17.62
CA ASP A 292 6.75 -9.62 -17.60
C ASP A 292 6.01 -9.32 -16.28
N ASN A 293 4.82 -8.74 -16.39
CA ASN A 293 3.94 -8.48 -15.25
C ASN A 293 3.17 -9.74 -14.85
N ALA A 294 3.88 -10.73 -14.32
CA ALA A 294 3.31 -12.02 -13.97
C ALA A 294 2.46 -11.97 -12.68
N PHE A 295 2.74 -11.07 -11.74
CA PHE A 295 2.21 -11.21 -10.37
C PHE A 295 1.55 -9.97 -9.79
N ALA A 296 1.55 -8.81 -10.45
CA ALA A 296 0.88 -7.62 -9.90
C ALA A 296 -0.65 -7.79 -9.82
N GLY A 297 -1.26 -8.58 -10.68
CA GLY A 297 -2.70 -8.77 -10.71
C GLY A 297 -3.48 -7.62 -11.37
N HIS A 298 -2.82 -6.52 -11.64
CA HIS A 298 -3.27 -5.32 -12.34
C HIS A 298 -2.10 -4.80 -13.19
N LYS A 299 -2.22 -3.68 -13.88
CA LYS A 299 -1.08 -3.10 -14.60
C LYS A 299 0.06 -2.73 -13.63
N PHE A 300 1.28 -2.65 -14.14
CA PHE A 300 2.44 -2.24 -13.36
C PHE A 300 3.23 -1.10 -14.04
N PRO A 301 3.56 -0.02 -13.27
CA PRO A 301 2.98 0.34 -11.98
C PRO A 301 1.51 0.74 -12.11
N SER A 302 0.75 0.75 -11.01
CA SER A 302 -0.67 1.15 -11.01
C SER A 302 -0.92 2.29 -10.00
N GLY A 303 -2.19 2.70 -9.81
CA GLY A 303 -2.56 3.84 -8.98
C GLY A 303 -2.30 5.17 -9.70
N ALA A 304 -1.77 6.17 -9.00
CA ALA A 304 -1.38 7.47 -9.57
C ALA A 304 -0.18 7.34 -10.54
N ALA A 305 -0.34 6.52 -11.58
CA ALA A 305 0.73 6.10 -12.47
C ALA A 305 1.30 7.24 -13.35
N GLN A 306 0.57 8.35 -13.49
CA GLN A 306 1.06 9.58 -14.11
C GLN A 306 2.15 10.27 -13.29
N ASP A 307 2.19 10.05 -11.97
CA ASP A 307 3.17 10.61 -11.03
C ASP A 307 4.20 9.57 -10.58
N ARG A 308 3.93 8.27 -10.80
CA ARG A 308 4.85 7.17 -10.54
C ARG A 308 5.80 6.95 -11.69
N ARG A 309 7.00 6.46 -11.38
CA ARG A 309 7.99 6.04 -12.39
C ARG A 309 8.54 4.68 -12.01
N ALA A 310 8.32 3.68 -12.87
CA ALA A 310 9.13 2.48 -12.89
C ALA A 310 9.98 2.50 -14.16
N TRP A 311 11.27 2.20 -14.05
CA TRP A 311 12.15 2.28 -15.22
C TRP A 311 13.25 1.24 -15.18
N LEU A 312 13.71 0.88 -16.37
CA LEU A 312 14.86 0.01 -16.54
C LEU A 312 16.15 0.81 -16.43
N GLU A 313 17.08 0.37 -15.59
CA GLU A 313 18.49 0.75 -15.62
C GLU A 313 19.29 -0.40 -16.24
N LEU A 314 19.98 -0.13 -17.36
CA LEU A 314 20.78 -1.08 -18.12
C LEU A 314 22.17 -0.50 -18.33
N VAL A 315 23.21 -1.21 -17.87
CA VAL A 315 24.61 -0.75 -17.98
C VAL A 315 25.48 -1.85 -18.55
N ALA A 316 26.32 -1.50 -19.54
CA ALA A 316 27.29 -2.44 -20.09
C ALA A 316 28.73 -1.95 -19.84
N TYR A 317 29.62 -2.90 -19.57
CA TYR A 317 31.02 -2.67 -19.20
C TYR A 317 31.93 -3.44 -20.13
N ARG A 318 33.18 -2.90 -20.26
CA ARG A 318 34.30 -3.55 -20.94
C ARG A 318 35.57 -3.24 -20.17
N GLY A 319 36.27 -4.28 -19.68
CA GLY A 319 37.45 -4.11 -18.87
C GLY A 319 37.22 -3.23 -17.63
N GLY A 320 36.03 -3.29 -17.05
CA GLY A 320 35.61 -2.46 -15.93
C GLY A 320 35.11 -1.05 -16.28
N ALA A 321 35.37 -0.55 -17.50
CA ALA A 321 34.86 0.74 -17.95
C ALA A 321 33.43 0.64 -18.45
N GLN A 322 32.56 1.59 -18.08
CA GLN A 322 31.23 1.72 -18.61
C GLN A 322 31.28 2.14 -20.09
N VAL A 323 30.67 1.33 -20.96
CA VAL A 323 30.64 1.57 -22.42
C VAL A 323 29.24 1.87 -22.96
N PHE A 324 28.19 1.55 -22.17
CA PHE A 324 26.82 1.88 -22.45
C PHE A 324 26.06 2.07 -21.14
N ALA A 325 25.12 3.00 -21.13
CA ALA A 325 24.18 3.17 -20.03
C ALA A 325 22.85 3.70 -20.55
N SER A 326 21.77 3.20 -19.96
CA SER A 326 20.41 3.73 -20.13
C SER A 326 19.69 3.66 -18.79
N GLY A 327 18.87 4.67 -18.49
CA GLY A 327 18.08 4.74 -17.26
C GLY A 327 18.89 4.97 -15.98
N VAL A 328 20.14 5.42 -16.08
CA VAL A 328 20.94 5.84 -14.91
C VAL A 328 20.47 7.22 -14.48
N VAL A 329 19.69 7.24 -13.41
CA VAL A 329 19.06 8.46 -12.88
C VAL A 329 19.66 8.76 -11.51
N ALA A 330 20.12 9.99 -11.31
CA ALA A 330 20.64 10.45 -10.03
C ALA A 330 19.54 10.57 -8.98
N ASP A 331 19.92 10.54 -7.72
CA ASP A 331 18.97 10.80 -6.63
C ASP A 331 18.37 12.21 -6.79
N LYS A 332 17.07 12.33 -6.52
CA LYS A 332 16.30 13.58 -6.64
C LYS A 332 16.25 14.20 -8.04
N GLN A 333 16.67 13.48 -9.07
CA GLN A 333 16.48 13.89 -10.45
C GLN A 333 15.20 13.28 -11.00
N ALA A 334 14.33 14.07 -11.63
CA ALA A 334 13.18 13.54 -12.34
C ALA A 334 13.60 12.56 -13.44
N VAL A 335 12.98 11.39 -13.50
CA VAL A 335 13.33 10.34 -14.47
C VAL A 335 13.16 10.85 -15.91
N THR A 336 12.12 11.65 -16.14
CA THR A 336 11.80 12.20 -17.46
C THR A 336 12.70 13.37 -17.87
N SER A 337 13.54 13.89 -16.96
CA SER A 337 14.47 15.02 -17.24
C SER A 337 15.80 14.58 -17.84
N ILE A 338 16.13 13.27 -17.82
CA ILE A 338 17.39 12.79 -18.39
C ILE A 338 17.32 12.74 -19.92
N VAL A 339 18.42 13.09 -20.56
CA VAL A 339 18.57 12.97 -22.02
C VAL A 339 19.11 11.58 -22.34
N ASP A 340 18.19 10.63 -22.54
CA ASP A 340 18.51 9.23 -22.83
C ASP A 340 17.53 8.69 -23.90
N PRO A 341 17.99 8.51 -25.14
CA PRO A 341 17.13 8.02 -26.23
C PRO A 341 16.70 6.55 -26.06
N ASN A 342 17.35 5.82 -25.15
CA ASN A 342 17.04 4.43 -24.85
C ASN A 342 16.23 4.27 -23.56
N LEU A 343 15.86 5.36 -22.89
CA LEU A 343 15.14 5.31 -21.63
C LEU A 343 13.82 4.50 -21.76
N TRP A 344 13.68 3.49 -20.92
CA TRP A 344 12.45 2.73 -20.81
C TRP A 344 11.77 3.01 -19.48
N VAL A 345 10.76 3.86 -19.53
CA VAL A 345 9.93 4.22 -18.36
C VAL A 345 8.54 3.60 -18.54
N LEU A 346 7.98 3.12 -17.46
CA LEU A 346 6.61 2.66 -17.32
C LEU A 346 5.84 3.72 -16.51
N ARG A 347 4.92 4.42 -17.17
CA ARG A 347 4.05 5.44 -16.57
C ARG A 347 2.78 5.64 -17.37
N ASP A 348 1.79 6.28 -16.79
CA ASP A 348 0.73 6.91 -17.56
C ASP A 348 1.13 8.34 -17.93
N LYS A 349 0.61 8.83 -19.04
CA LYS A 349 0.65 10.23 -19.43
C LYS A 349 -0.78 10.76 -19.43
N THR A 350 -1.02 11.79 -18.67
CA THR A 350 -2.30 12.49 -18.65
C THR A 350 -2.19 13.80 -19.42
N PHE A 351 -3.26 14.17 -20.10
CA PHE A 351 -3.33 15.38 -20.94
C PHE A 351 -4.55 16.20 -20.57
N ASP A 352 -4.40 17.52 -20.58
CA ASP A 352 -5.50 18.45 -20.39
C ASP A 352 -6.39 18.56 -21.65
N ALA A 353 -7.42 19.40 -21.59
CA ALA A 353 -8.34 19.60 -22.71
C ALA A 353 -7.68 20.28 -23.94
N ALA A 354 -6.49 20.87 -23.79
CA ALA A 354 -5.68 21.43 -24.87
C ALA A 354 -4.61 20.45 -25.40
N ASP A 355 -4.67 19.17 -24.98
CA ASP A 355 -3.72 18.11 -25.33
C ASP A 355 -2.28 18.38 -24.83
N LYS A 356 -2.14 19.18 -23.78
CA LYS A 356 -0.87 19.40 -23.10
C LYS A 356 -0.73 18.39 -21.97
N GLU A 357 0.45 17.76 -21.86
CA GLU A 357 0.74 16.82 -20.76
C GLU A 357 0.68 17.57 -19.40
N THR A 358 -0.02 16.95 -18.43
CA THR A 358 -0.21 17.46 -17.08
C THR A 358 -0.21 16.30 -16.08
N HIS A 359 0.27 16.52 -14.86
CA HIS A 359 0.11 15.59 -13.73
C HIS A 359 -0.99 16.04 -12.75
N LEU A 360 -1.72 17.09 -13.10
CA LEU A 360 -2.76 17.64 -12.24
C LEU A 360 -4.10 16.95 -12.51
N PHE A 361 -4.58 16.14 -11.59
CA PHE A 361 -5.81 15.33 -11.73
C PHE A 361 -7.01 16.15 -12.22
N TRP A 362 -7.19 17.35 -11.69
CA TRP A 362 -8.35 18.21 -12.02
C TRP A 362 -8.30 18.79 -13.44
N GLN A 363 -7.16 18.70 -14.11
CA GLN A 363 -6.98 19.12 -15.50
C GLN A 363 -7.00 17.95 -16.46
N ALA A 364 -6.75 16.72 -15.99
CA ALA A 364 -6.63 15.55 -16.84
C ALA A 364 -7.94 15.21 -17.54
N ALA A 365 -7.93 15.28 -18.87
CA ALA A 365 -9.05 14.99 -19.76
C ALA A 365 -8.84 13.70 -20.57
N ARG A 366 -7.58 13.24 -20.71
CA ARG A 366 -7.21 12.04 -21.47
C ARG A 366 -5.99 11.36 -20.84
N VAL A 367 -5.89 10.05 -21.02
CA VAL A 367 -4.78 9.23 -20.54
C VAL A 367 -4.19 8.40 -21.68
N GLU A 368 -2.89 8.31 -21.76
CA GLU A 368 -2.13 7.33 -22.53
C GLU A 368 -1.32 6.47 -21.57
N SER A 369 -1.39 5.14 -21.71
CA SER A 369 -0.75 4.21 -20.78
C SER A 369 0.46 3.53 -21.41
N GLU A 370 1.62 3.62 -20.72
CA GLU A 370 2.85 2.89 -21.04
C GLU A 370 3.15 1.81 -19.99
N LEU A 371 2.12 1.39 -19.23
CA LEU A 371 2.23 0.40 -18.15
C LEU A 371 2.32 -1.02 -18.72
N LEU A 372 2.93 -1.92 -17.96
CA LEU A 372 2.90 -3.35 -18.29
C LEU A 372 1.52 -3.92 -17.97
N SER A 373 0.85 -4.51 -18.95
CA SER A 373 -0.43 -5.16 -18.75
C SER A 373 -0.30 -6.39 -17.84
N ALA A 374 -1.34 -6.67 -17.04
CA ALA A 374 -1.45 -7.93 -16.34
C ALA A 374 -1.91 -9.05 -17.30
N ALA A 375 -1.67 -10.31 -16.92
CA ALA A 375 -2.22 -11.46 -17.63
C ALA A 375 -3.76 -11.40 -17.65
N ALA A 376 -4.36 -11.45 -18.84
CA ALA A 376 -5.82 -11.38 -19.02
C ALA A 376 -6.45 -12.76 -19.27
N THR A 377 -5.66 -13.73 -19.72
CA THR A 377 -6.12 -15.10 -20.02
C THR A 377 -4.99 -16.10 -19.76
N ALA A 378 -5.37 -17.35 -19.49
CA ALA A 378 -4.45 -18.48 -19.41
C ALA A 378 -4.35 -19.24 -20.74
N ASP A 379 -5.08 -18.84 -21.79
CA ASP A 379 -5.06 -19.48 -23.10
C ASP A 379 -3.91 -18.92 -23.94
N PRO A 380 -2.86 -19.72 -24.27
CA PRO A 380 -1.72 -19.25 -25.04
C PRO A 380 -2.07 -18.95 -26.52
N GLN A 381 -3.26 -19.31 -26.99
CA GLN A 381 -3.74 -18.98 -28.34
C GLN A 381 -4.50 -17.64 -28.39
N ASP A 382 -4.82 -17.06 -27.23
CA ASP A 382 -5.48 -15.76 -27.14
C ASP A 382 -4.42 -14.64 -27.31
N PRO A 383 -4.63 -13.65 -28.19
CA PRO A 383 -3.73 -12.50 -28.29
C PRO A 383 -3.50 -11.74 -27.00
N ALA A 384 -4.45 -11.76 -26.05
CA ALA A 384 -4.35 -11.14 -24.73
C ALA A 384 -3.48 -11.94 -23.74
N PHE A 385 -2.97 -13.12 -24.14
CA PHE A 385 -2.03 -13.90 -23.33
C PHE A 385 -0.68 -13.18 -23.12
N PHE A 386 -0.27 -12.37 -24.11
CA PHE A 386 1.02 -11.67 -24.06
C PHE A 386 0.94 -10.45 -23.13
N HIS A 387 1.46 -10.60 -21.93
CA HIS A 387 1.57 -9.53 -20.93
C HIS A 387 3.02 -9.08 -20.68
N SER A 388 3.98 -9.69 -21.37
CA SER A 388 5.39 -9.31 -21.35
C SER A 388 5.72 -8.35 -22.49
N VAL A 389 6.67 -7.46 -22.25
CA VAL A 389 7.24 -6.55 -23.24
C VAL A 389 8.73 -6.78 -23.33
N THR A 390 9.24 -6.88 -24.57
CA THR A 390 10.67 -7.00 -24.86
C THR A 390 11.17 -5.76 -25.57
N ARG A 391 12.28 -5.16 -25.09
CA ARG A 391 13.01 -4.10 -25.78
C ARG A 391 14.44 -4.52 -26.09
N THR A 392 14.95 -4.07 -27.24
CA THR A 392 16.29 -4.35 -27.74
C THR A 392 17.14 -3.10 -27.65
N PHE A 393 18.32 -3.22 -27.07
CA PHE A 393 19.31 -2.16 -26.92
C PHE A 393 20.57 -2.53 -27.71
N ALA A 394 20.97 -1.68 -28.66
CA ALA A 394 22.20 -1.84 -29.40
C ALA A 394 23.40 -1.56 -28.48
N LEU A 395 24.33 -2.50 -28.38
CA LEU A 395 25.51 -2.35 -27.54
C LEU A 395 26.74 -1.97 -28.44
N PRO A 396 27.68 -1.16 -27.92
CA PRO A 396 28.83 -0.71 -28.69
C PRO A 396 29.81 -1.86 -28.96
N LEU A 397 30.51 -1.75 -30.10
CA LEU A 397 31.61 -2.65 -30.46
C LEU A 397 32.96 -2.04 -30.06
N PRO A 398 33.96 -2.86 -29.71
CA PRO A 398 33.90 -4.30 -29.44
C PRO A 398 32.88 -4.65 -28.36
N ALA A 399 32.36 -5.90 -28.36
CA ALA A 399 31.32 -6.35 -27.42
C ALA A 399 31.71 -6.10 -25.96
N PRO A 400 30.73 -5.77 -25.07
CA PRO A 400 30.98 -5.70 -23.64
C PRO A 400 31.33 -7.07 -23.07
N ASP A 401 31.98 -7.09 -21.91
CA ASP A 401 32.27 -8.31 -21.16
C ASP A 401 31.29 -8.55 -20.02
N ARG A 402 30.51 -7.51 -19.61
CA ARG A 402 29.47 -7.58 -18.59
C ARG A 402 28.36 -6.64 -18.93
N VAL A 403 27.11 -7.08 -18.70
CA VAL A 403 25.88 -6.27 -18.78
C VAL A 403 25.07 -6.51 -17.53
N THR A 404 24.64 -5.42 -16.87
CA THR A 404 23.78 -5.46 -15.69
C THR A 404 22.46 -4.78 -16.00
N MET A 405 21.37 -5.29 -15.43
CA MET A 405 20.07 -4.61 -15.45
C MET A 405 19.39 -4.70 -14.10
N ARG A 406 18.57 -3.69 -13.82
CA ARG A 406 17.60 -3.68 -12.71
C ARG A 406 16.41 -2.79 -13.06
N VAL A 407 15.27 -3.06 -12.45
CA VAL A 407 14.11 -2.17 -12.50
C VAL A 407 14.06 -1.36 -11.22
N ARG A 408 13.89 -0.05 -11.37
CA ARG A 408 13.77 0.88 -10.25
C ARG A 408 12.36 1.48 -10.23
N MET A 409 11.90 1.90 -9.04
CA MET A 409 10.56 2.43 -8.84
C MET A 409 10.58 3.62 -7.88
N ARG A 410 9.90 4.70 -8.25
CA ARG A 410 9.52 5.81 -7.36
C ARG A 410 8.01 5.89 -7.24
N PRO A 411 7.47 5.97 -6.03
CA PRO A 411 6.03 6.17 -5.83
C PRO A 411 5.55 7.53 -6.37
N LEU A 412 6.40 8.56 -6.24
CA LEU A 412 6.20 9.92 -6.75
C LEU A 412 7.52 10.39 -7.37
N ASP A 413 7.50 10.93 -8.59
CA ASP A 413 8.72 11.42 -9.23
C ASP A 413 8.91 12.92 -8.99
N PHE A 414 10.12 13.38 -9.21
CA PHE A 414 10.54 14.73 -8.87
C PHE A 414 9.96 15.80 -9.81
N ASP A 415 9.45 15.45 -10.99
CA ASP A 415 8.74 16.39 -11.86
C ASP A 415 7.49 16.97 -11.20
N LEU A 416 6.64 16.14 -10.56
CA LEU A 416 5.51 16.58 -9.76
C LEU A 416 5.96 17.35 -8.51
N LEU A 417 6.94 16.78 -7.77
CA LEU A 417 7.36 17.34 -6.48
C LEU A 417 8.01 18.71 -6.64
N ASP A 418 8.86 18.89 -7.66
CA ASP A 418 9.50 20.16 -8.00
C ASP A 418 8.46 21.21 -8.42
N ASP A 419 7.41 20.80 -9.15
CA ASP A 419 6.30 21.70 -9.51
C ASP A 419 5.55 22.17 -8.26
N LEU A 420 5.22 21.25 -7.33
CA LEU A 420 4.55 21.62 -6.07
C LEU A 420 5.41 22.50 -5.16
N VAL A 421 6.73 22.29 -5.12
CA VAL A 421 7.66 23.14 -4.39
C VAL A 421 7.74 24.54 -5.05
N SER A 422 7.81 24.59 -6.39
CA SER A 422 7.90 25.84 -7.14
C SER A 422 6.67 26.74 -6.95
N THR A 423 5.49 26.13 -6.75
CA THR A 423 4.23 26.84 -6.47
C THR A 423 4.00 27.09 -4.97
N GLN A 424 4.97 26.74 -4.12
CA GLN A 424 4.91 26.89 -2.65
C GLN A 424 3.75 26.12 -1.99
N ASP A 425 3.30 25.06 -2.62
CA ASP A 425 2.27 24.17 -2.08
C ASP A 425 2.88 23.04 -1.23
N LEU A 426 4.15 22.66 -1.49
CA LEU A 426 4.87 21.58 -0.80
C LEU A 426 6.15 22.11 -0.14
N ASP A 427 6.43 21.67 1.08
CA ASP A 427 7.71 21.90 1.76
C ASP A 427 8.84 21.14 1.03
N PRO A 428 9.94 21.81 0.64
CA PRO A 428 11.05 21.17 -0.06
C PRO A 428 11.73 20.05 0.74
N GLY A 429 11.64 20.06 2.07
CA GLY A 429 12.17 19.00 2.94
C GLY A 429 11.49 17.63 2.74
N VAL A 430 10.32 17.60 2.10
CA VAL A 430 9.63 16.35 1.74
C VAL A 430 10.41 15.58 0.69
N LEU A 431 11.11 16.26 -0.22
CA LEU A 431 11.89 15.66 -1.30
C LEU A 431 12.98 14.70 -0.76
N ASP A 432 13.51 14.98 0.43
CA ASP A 432 14.55 14.14 1.07
C ASP A 432 14.04 12.77 1.53
N ARG A 433 12.74 12.59 1.59
CA ARG A 433 12.08 11.39 2.12
C ARG A 433 11.53 10.46 1.04
N VAL A 434 11.48 10.96 -0.21
CA VAL A 434 10.97 10.16 -1.34
C VAL A 434 11.95 9.04 -1.68
N PRO A 435 11.54 7.77 -1.56
CA PRO A 435 12.43 6.65 -1.83
C PRO A 435 12.56 6.39 -3.33
N THR A 436 13.69 5.82 -3.71
CA THR A 436 13.81 5.04 -4.95
C THR A 436 14.00 3.58 -4.56
N TYR A 437 13.01 2.76 -4.86
CA TYR A 437 13.07 1.32 -4.66
C TYR A 437 13.80 0.64 -5.82
N GLU A 438 14.34 -0.53 -5.54
CA GLU A 438 14.85 -1.46 -6.53
C GLU A 438 14.02 -2.74 -6.44
N LEU A 439 13.54 -3.25 -7.56
CA LEU A 439 12.85 -4.53 -7.60
C LEU A 439 13.89 -5.64 -7.57
N GLY A 440 14.15 -6.24 -6.40
CA GLY A 440 15.20 -7.25 -6.22
C GLY A 440 15.08 -8.44 -7.18
N GLY A 441 13.84 -8.85 -7.48
CA GLY A 441 13.55 -9.88 -8.48
C GLY A 441 13.93 -9.50 -9.93
N SER A 442 14.33 -8.24 -10.21
CA SER A 442 14.68 -7.77 -11.55
C SER A 442 16.19 -7.73 -11.82
N ASN A 443 17.04 -7.94 -10.80
CA ASN A 443 18.48 -7.84 -10.95
C ASN A 443 19.04 -8.99 -11.79
N ARG A 444 19.63 -8.63 -12.93
CA ARG A 444 20.29 -9.61 -13.83
C ARG A 444 21.68 -9.13 -14.18
N GLU A 445 22.60 -10.07 -14.22
CA GLU A 445 23.96 -9.84 -14.69
C GLU A 445 24.33 -10.90 -15.73
N TRP A 446 24.70 -10.44 -16.91
CA TRP A 446 25.31 -11.25 -17.95
C TRP A 446 26.81 -10.98 -18.00
N THR A 447 27.60 -12.04 -18.18
CA THR A 447 29.03 -11.94 -18.45
C THR A 447 29.40 -12.78 -19.67
N ASN A 448 30.42 -12.36 -20.40
CA ASN A 448 30.91 -13.02 -21.62
C ASN A 448 31.51 -14.40 -21.36
N ALA A 449 31.88 -14.73 -20.14
CA ALA A 449 32.48 -16.03 -19.76
C ALA A 449 31.54 -17.23 -20.13
N GLY A 450 30.24 -17.00 -20.20
CA GLY A 450 29.24 -17.99 -20.60
C GLY A 450 28.80 -17.90 -22.06
N GLY A 451 29.44 -17.05 -22.88
CA GLY A 451 29.04 -16.77 -24.26
C GLY A 451 27.73 -15.98 -24.34
N PHE A 452 27.22 -15.81 -25.55
CA PHE A 452 25.90 -15.17 -25.78
C PHE A 452 24.78 -16.05 -25.27
N ARG A 453 24.03 -15.56 -24.29
CA ARG A 453 22.94 -16.28 -23.62
C ARG A 453 21.95 -15.36 -22.96
N CYS A 454 20.86 -15.94 -22.50
CA CYS A 454 19.92 -15.28 -21.59
C CYS A 454 20.24 -15.59 -20.12
N VAL A 455 19.86 -14.65 -19.25
CA VAL A 455 19.89 -14.76 -17.79
C VAL A 455 18.48 -14.43 -17.27
N GLU A 456 17.93 -15.29 -16.41
CA GLU A 456 16.57 -15.21 -15.86
C GLU A 456 16.60 -15.15 -14.35
#